data_1ccdb9084322398c3a1ff852c81f3b7e
#
_entry.id   1ccdb9084322398c3a1ff852c81f3b7e
#
_cell.length_a   1.000
_cell.length_b   1.000
_cell.length_c   1.000
_cell.angle_alpha   90.00
_cell.angle_beta   90.00
_cell.angle_gamma   90.00
#
_symmetry.space_group_name_H-M   'P 1'
#
loop_
_entity.id
_entity.type
_entity.pdbx_description
1 polymer ?
#
loop_
_entity_poly.entity_id
_entity_poly.type
_entity_poly.pdbx_seq_one_letter_code
_entity_poly.pdbx_strand_id
1 'polypeptide(L)'
;MASLLEDETADLPALIRDECKELLAQIAEKTARVLERDKRLSTLASQSDRARRLQTMPGVGPITAIAVEAFGPDMAQFKTGRSFAAWLGLVPRQHSSGGKERLGRMTKAGQADIRRLLIIGAMSRLNWLGVRSVTEGSWLSRMLARKPKMLVAIALANKMARQIWAMLTKREDYKDPELASLA
;
A
#
# COMPACT_ATOMS: atom_id res chain seq x y z
N MET A 1 -9.65 5.70 -27.79
CA MET A 1 -10.68 6.77 -27.68
C MET A 1 -10.27 8.04 -28.42
N ALA A 2 -9.05 8.57 -28.25
CA ALA A 2 -8.56 9.72 -29.04
C ALA A 2 -8.65 9.47 -30.55
N SER A 3 -8.24 8.31 -31.05
CA SER A 3 -8.32 7.92 -32.46
C SER A 3 -9.75 7.89 -33.04
N LEU A 4 -10.75 7.58 -32.20
CA LEU A 4 -12.17 7.62 -32.61
C LEU A 4 -12.73 9.05 -32.75
N LEU A 5 -12.13 10.00 -32.06
CA LEU A 5 -12.53 11.42 -32.15
C LEU A 5 -11.88 12.12 -33.35
N GLU A 6 -10.77 11.59 -33.84
CA GLU A 6 -10.05 12.05 -35.05
C GLU A 6 -10.63 11.42 -36.33
N ASP A 7 -11.40 10.34 -36.16
CA ASP A 7 -12.06 9.68 -37.31
C ASP A 7 -13.31 10.47 -37.71
N GLU A 8 -13.20 11.18 -38.83
CA GLU A 8 -14.32 11.94 -39.41
C GLU A 8 -15.46 11.05 -39.94
N THR A 9 -15.18 9.74 -40.10
CA THR A 9 -16.21 8.77 -40.56
C THR A 9 -17.06 8.24 -39.41
N ALA A 10 -16.65 8.46 -38.17
CA ALA A 10 -17.44 8.10 -36.99
C ALA A 10 -18.67 9.01 -36.90
N ASP A 11 -19.87 8.40 -36.93
CA ASP A 11 -21.17 9.10 -36.80
C ASP A 11 -21.40 9.61 -35.37
N LEU A 12 -20.56 10.54 -34.93
CA LEU A 12 -20.63 11.20 -33.61
C LEU A 12 -21.18 12.62 -33.79
N PRO A 13 -22.26 12.99 -33.08
CA PRO A 13 -22.75 14.38 -33.08
C PRO A 13 -21.61 15.35 -32.66
N ALA A 14 -21.56 16.51 -33.31
CA ALA A 14 -20.50 17.51 -33.07
C ALA A 14 -20.37 17.87 -31.59
N LEU A 15 -21.52 18.09 -30.92
CA LEU A 15 -21.54 18.38 -29.47
C LEU A 15 -20.83 17.29 -28.63
N ILE A 16 -21.09 16.02 -28.92
CA ILE A 16 -20.47 14.90 -28.21
C ILE A 16 -18.97 14.85 -28.49
N ARG A 17 -18.57 15.13 -29.73
CA ARG A 17 -17.17 15.16 -30.13
C ARG A 17 -16.39 16.27 -29.36
N ASP A 18 -16.98 17.45 -29.25
CA ASP A 18 -16.38 18.58 -28.56
C ASP A 18 -16.27 18.35 -27.07
N GLU A 19 -17.33 17.86 -26.42
CA GLU A 19 -17.30 17.46 -25.00
C GLU A 19 -16.23 16.38 -24.71
N CYS A 20 -16.13 15.38 -25.57
CA CYS A 20 -15.11 14.35 -25.42
C CYS A 20 -13.68 14.91 -25.56
N LYS A 21 -13.44 15.85 -26.48
CA LYS A 21 -12.15 16.52 -26.61
C LYS A 21 -11.80 17.32 -25.36
N GLU A 22 -12.77 18.05 -24.81
CA GLU A 22 -12.57 18.82 -23.57
C GLU A 22 -12.24 17.89 -22.40
N LEU A 23 -12.98 16.79 -22.22
CA LEU A 23 -12.71 15.81 -21.16
C LEU A 23 -11.32 15.16 -21.31
N LEU A 24 -10.90 14.85 -22.55
CA LEU A 24 -9.56 14.31 -22.80
C LEU A 24 -8.47 15.34 -22.46
N ALA A 25 -8.68 16.62 -22.78
CA ALA A 25 -7.76 17.68 -22.41
C ALA A 25 -7.64 17.82 -20.87
N GLN A 26 -8.75 17.77 -20.16
CA GLN A 26 -8.76 17.77 -18.69
C GLN A 26 -8.04 16.56 -18.11
N ILE A 27 -8.25 15.37 -18.66
CA ILE A 27 -7.54 14.15 -18.24
C ILE A 27 -6.04 14.31 -18.46
N ALA A 28 -5.61 14.82 -19.61
CA ALA A 28 -4.20 15.03 -19.91
C ALA A 28 -3.56 16.03 -18.94
N GLU A 29 -4.22 17.16 -18.66
CA GLU A 29 -3.76 18.14 -17.68
C GLU A 29 -3.59 17.53 -16.28
N LYS A 30 -4.63 16.82 -15.79
CA LYS A 30 -4.58 16.19 -14.48
C LYS A 30 -3.49 15.12 -14.41
N THR A 31 -3.33 14.35 -15.46
CA THR A 31 -2.29 13.32 -15.56
C THR A 31 -0.90 13.95 -15.47
N ALA A 32 -0.64 15.02 -16.21
CA ALA A 32 0.63 15.74 -16.14
C ALA A 32 0.92 16.26 -14.72
N ARG A 33 -0.09 16.83 -14.06
CA ARG A 33 0.03 17.29 -12.66
C ARG A 33 0.33 16.14 -11.69
N VAL A 34 -0.30 14.97 -11.86
CA VAL A 34 -0.04 13.78 -11.05
C VAL A 34 1.42 13.35 -11.23
N LEU A 35 1.89 13.22 -12.47
CA LEU A 35 3.27 12.83 -12.78
C LEU A 35 4.30 13.79 -12.18
N GLU A 36 4.05 15.10 -12.26
CA GLU A 36 4.92 16.10 -11.63
C GLU A 36 4.99 15.90 -10.10
N ARG A 37 3.85 15.68 -9.45
CA ARG A 37 3.78 15.45 -8.01
C ARG A 37 4.48 14.16 -7.60
N ASP A 38 4.30 13.09 -8.35
CA ASP A 38 4.97 11.81 -8.11
C ASP A 38 6.49 11.97 -8.22
N LYS A 39 6.98 12.71 -9.21
CA LYS A 39 8.41 13.02 -9.35
C LYS A 39 8.94 13.81 -8.14
N ARG A 40 8.22 14.81 -7.67
CA ARG A 40 8.60 15.59 -6.47
C ARG A 40 8.65 14.71 -5.22
N LEU A 41 7.63 13.85 -5.00
CA LEU A 41 7.60 12.92 -3.87
C LEU A 41 8.74 11.90 -3.94
N SER A 42 9.07 11.39 -5.13
CA SER A 42 10.20 10.49 -5.33
C SER A 42 11.54 11.17 -5.00
N THR A 43 11.71 12.43 -5.39
CA THR A 43 12.89 13.22 -5.04
C THR A 43 12.99 13.43 -3.52
N LEU A 44 11.91 13.83 -2.86
CA LEU A 44 11.87 13.98 -1.39
C LEU A 44 12.20 12.65 -0.69
N ALA A 45 11.64 11.55 -1.17
CA ALA A 45 11.89 10.23 -0.60
C ALA A 45 13.35 9.78 -0.75
N SER A 46 14.03 10.19 -1.83
CA SER A 46 15.45 9.89 -2.02
C SER A 46 16.38 10.71 -1.13
N GLN A 47 15.92 11.87 -0.65
CA GLN A 47 16.68 12.76 0.23
C GLN A 47 16.56 12.39 1.71
N SER A 48 15.52 11.64 2.10
CA SER A 48 15.31 11.21 3.48
C SER A 48 15.87 9.81 3.73
N ASP A 49 16.75 9.66 4.72
CA ASP A 49 17.27 8.34 5.16
C ASP A 49 16.16 7.42 5.67
N ARG A 50 15.16 7.97 6.35
CA ARG A 50 14.00 7.21 6.84
C ARG A 50 13.18 6.69 5.67
N ALA A 51 12.86 7.55 4.70
CA ALA A 51 12.08 7.17 3.54
C ALA A 51 12.83 6.19 2.64
N ARG A 52 14.15 6.37 2.42
CA ARG A 52 14.98 5.41 1.68
C ARG A 52 14.96 4.03 2.33
N ARG A 53 15.14 3.98 3.65
CA ARG A 53 15.07 2.72 4.41
C ARG A 53 13.73 2.04 4.24
N LEU A 54 12.62 2.77 4.37
CA LEU A 54 11.27 2.21 4.20
C LEU A 54 11.05 1.63 2.81
N GLN A 55 11.63 2.23 1.76
CA GLN A 55 11.51 1.76 0.38
C GLN A 55 12.26 0.45 0.10
N THR A 56 13.13 -0.02 1.01
CA THR A 56 13.74 -1.36 0.88
C THR A 56 12.71 -2.47 1.08
N MET A 57 11.54 -2.15 1.69
CA MET A 57 10.46 -3.11 1.90
C MET A 57 9.60 -3.27 0.65
N PRO A 58 9.41 -4.51 0.13
CA PRO A 58 8.51 -4.76 -0.99
C PRO A 58 7.07 -4.30 -0.70
N GLY A 59 6.53 -3.49 -1.62
CA GLY A 59 5.19 -2.89 -1.48
C GLY A 59 5.18 -1.52 -0.78
N VAL A 60 6.34 -0.98 -0.42
CA VAL A 60 6.50 0.39 0.09
C VAL A 60 7.21 1.23 -0.97
N GLY A 61 6.46 2.07 -1.65
CA GLY A 61 6.99 3.06 -2.61
C GLY A 61 7.22 4.43 -1.98
N PRO A 62 7.73 5.41 -2.77
CA PRO A 62 8.02 6.77 -2.30
C PRO A 62 6.84 7.43 -1.57
N ILE A 63 5.63 7.34 -2.12
CA ILE A 63 4.42 7.92 -1.53
C ILE A 63 4.15 7.34 -0.14
N THR A 64 4.21 6.00 0.00
CA THR A 64 4.00 5.34 1.29
C THR A 64 5.08 5.71 2.30
N ALA A 65 6.34 5.75 1.86
CA ALA A 65 7.48 6.09 2.72
C ALA A 65 7.35 7.52 3.27
N ILE A 66 7.08 8.50 2.41
CA ILE A 66 6.87 9.90 2.81
C ILE A 66 5.62 10.04 3.68
N ALA A 67 4.52 9.34 3.37
CA ALA A 67 3.31 9.39 4.20
C ALA A 67 3.56 8.86 5.63
N VAL A 68 4.33 7.78 5.77
CA VAL A 68 4.73 7.26 7.09
C VAL A 68 5.63 8.26 7.83
N GLU A 69 6.54 8.93 7.13
CA GLU A 69 7.42 9.93 7.73
C GLU A 69 6.68 11.20 8.16
N ALA A 70 5.76 11.69 7.31
CA ALA A 70 5.06 12.95 7.54
C ALA A 70 3.88 12.83 8.53
N PHE A 71 3.16 11.71 8.51
CA PHE A 71 1.93 11.53 9.28
C PHE A 71 2.05 10.47 10.37
N GLY A 72 3.14 9.71 10.39
CA GLY A 72 3.42 8.75 11.44
C GLY A 72 3.94 9.49 12.69
N PRO A 73 3.49 9.12 13.89
CA PRO A 73 4.06 9.64 15.13
C PRO A 73 5.46 9.07 15.35
N ASP A 74 6.17 9.59 16.35
CA ASP A 74 7.43 8.99 16.76
C ASP A 74 7.23 7.52 17.17
N MET A 75 8.02 6.61 16.58
CA MET A 75 7.92 5.17 16.84
C MET A 75 8.23 4.80 18.30
N ALA A 76 8.92 5.66 19.03
CA ALA A 76 9.17 5.49 20.47
C ALA A 76 7.88 5.52 21.32
N GLN A 77 6.79 6.13 20.80
CA GLN A 77 5.48 6.14 21.46
C GLN A 77 4.82 4.75 21.49
N PHE A 78 5.28 3.82 20.66
CA PHE A 78 4.73 2.47 20.60
C PHE A 78 5.68 1.46 21.24
N LYS A 79 5.19 0.77 22.28
CA LYS A 79 5.96 -0.29 22.93
C LYS A 79 6.28 -1.46 21.99
N THR A 80 5.43 -1.70 20.98
CA THR A 80 5.58 -2.83 20.05
C THR A 80 5.04 -2.47 18.65
N GLY A 81 5.51 -3.17 17.63
CA GLY A 81 4.95 -3.05 16.29
C GLY A 81 3.46 -3.44 16.20
N ARG A 82 2.97 -4.27 17.14
CA ARG A 82 1.53 -4.57 17.24
C ARG A 82 0.72 -3.34 17.66
N SER A 83 1.26 -2.53 18.56
CA SER A 83 0.63 -1.27 18.98
C SER A 83 0.57 -0.27 17.81
N PHE A 84 1.62 -0.17 17.01
CA PHE A 84 1.61 0.65 15.79
C PHE A 84 0.59 0.15 14.76
N ALA A 85 0.53 -1.17 14.50
CA ALA A 85 -0.47 -1.75 13.60
C ALA A 85 -1.92 -1.54 14.12
N ALA A 86 -2.13 -1.56 15.44
CA ALA A 86 -3.40 -1.24 16.06
C ALA A 86 -3.76 0.25 15.90
N TRP A 87 -2.79 1.15 16.07
CA TRP A 87 -2.96 2.57 15.83
C TRP A 87 -3.35 2.87 14.37
N LEU A 88 -2.83 2.12 13.40
CA LEU A 88 -3.24 2.18 12.00
C LEU A 88 -4.62 1.54 11.75
N GLY A 89 -5.21 0.87 12.73
CA GLY A 89 -6.47 0.17 12.59
C GLY A 89 -6.43 -1.07 11.70
N LEU A 90 -5.26 -1.69 11.57
CA LEU A 90 -5.04 -2.92 10.79
C LEU A 90 -5.28 -4.20 11.59
N VAL A 91 -5.77 -4.09 12.83
CA VAL A 91 -6.12 -5.21 13.71
C VAL A 91 -7.62 -5.51 13.66
N PRO A 92 -8.05 -6.76 13.88
CA PRO A 92 -9.45 -7.09 13.99
C PRO A 92 -10.06 -6.49 15.27
N ARG A 93 -11.36 -6.16 15.23
CA ARG A 93 -12.12 -5.81 16.43
C ARG A 93 -12.24 -7.04 17.30
N GLN A 94 -12.07 -6.86 18.59
CA GLN A 94 -12.26 -7.89 19.59
C GLN A 94 -13.73 -7.86 20.06
N HIS A 95 -14.40 -8.99 19.94
CA HIS A 95 -15.76 -9.23 20.47
C HIS A 95 -15.73 -10.40 21.46
N SER A 96 -14.58 -10.61 22.11
CA SER A 96 -14.36 -11.73 23.03
C SER A 96 -15.00 -11.46 24.37
N SER A 97 -15.82 -12.38 24.86
CA SER A 97 -16.43 -12.37 26.17
C SER A 97 -16.50 -13.79 26.71
N GLY A 98 -16.39 -13.96 28.03
CA GLY A 98 -16.59 -15.27 28.70
C GLY A 98 -15.66 -16.38 28.20
N GLY A 99 -14.39 -16.06 27.87
CA GLY A 99 -13.40 -17.05 27.42
C GLY A 99 -13.53 -17.49 25.95
N LYS A 100 -14.54 -17.00 25.22
CA LYS A 100 -14.69 -17.27 23.77
C LYS A 100 -14.08 -16.16 22.95
N GLU A 101 -13.05 -16.49 22.16
CA GLU A 101 -12.41 -15.55 21.25
C GLU A 101 -13.30 -15.33 20.01
N ARG A 102 -13.78 -14.09 19.83
CA ARG A 102 -14.51 -13.66 18.63
C ARG A 102 -13.81 -12.46 18.01
N LEU A 103 -13.16 -12.69 16.87
CA LEU A 103 -12.54 -11.65 16.06
C LEU A 103 -13.53 -11.14 15.02
N GLY A 104 -13.74 -9.82 15.00
CA GLY A 104 -14.57 -9.13 14.02
C GLY A 104 -13.79 -8.66 12.80
N ARG A 105 -14.41 -7.75 12.05
CA ARG A 105 -13.75 -7.07 10.92
C ARG A 105 -12.61 -6.17 11.40
N MET A 106 -11.74 -5.74 10.48
CA MET A 106 -10.70 -4.75 10.76
C MET A 106 -11.28 -3.49 11.42
N THR A 107 -10.58 -2.97 12.45
CA THR A 107 -11.10 -1.84 13.26
C THR A 107 -11.31 -0.57 12.45
N LYS A 108 -10.43 -0.30 11.46
CA LYS A 108 -10.38 0.94 10.68
C LYS A 108 -10.19 2.20 11.55
N ALA A 109 -9.86 2.05 12.81
CA ALA A 109 -9.52 3.17 13.69
C ALA A 109 -8.17 3.81 13.28
N GLY A 110 -7.92 5.04 13.73
CA GLY A 110 -6.63 5.72 13.52
C GLY A 110 -6.35 6.16 12.09
N GLN A 111 -5.07 6.29 11.73
CA GLN A 111 -4.62 6.95 10.51
C GLN A 111 -5.03 6.20 9.24
N ALA A 112 -5.99 6.78 8.52
CA ALA A 112 -6.62 6.16 7.36
C ALA A 112 -5.71 6.12 6.12
N ASP A 113 -4.93 7.18 5.91
CA ASP A 113 -4.13 7.34 4.69
C ASP A 113 -2.97 6.35 4.66
N ILE A 114 -2.20 6.24 5.76
CA ILE A 114 -1.12 5.25 5.86
C ILE A 114 -1.70 3.84 5.76
N ARG A 115 -2.82 3.56 6.43
CA ARG A 115 -3.49 2.26 6.32
C ARG A 115 -3.86 1.91 4.88
N ARG A 116 -4.46 2.85 4.15
CA ARG A 116 -4.85 2.67 2.74
C ARG A 116 -3.63 2.38 1.87
N LEU A 117 -2.56 3.17 2.02
CA LEU A 117 -1.32 2.99 1.27
C LEU A 117 -0.67 1.63 1.53
N LEU A 118 -0.64 1.18 2.78
CA LEU A 118 -0.12 -0.15 3.13
C LEU A 118 -0.96 -1.28 2.53
N ILE A 119 -2.30 -1.15 2.50
CA ILE A 119 -3.16 -2.15 1.86
C ILE A 119 -2.92 -2.17 0.34
N ILE A 120 -2.80 -1.00 -0.31
CA ILE A 120 -2.47 -0.90 -1.74
C ILE A 120 -1.09 -1.53 -2.01
N GLY A 121 -0.09 -1.23 -1.21
CA GLY A 121 1.25 -1.82 -1.32
C GLY A 121 1.25 -3.34 -1.12
N ALA A 122 0.47 -3.84 -0.16
CA ALA A 122 0.27 -5.27 0.04
C ALA A 122 -0.41 -5.93 -1.16
N MET A 123 -1.43 -5.30 -1.74
CA MET A 123 -2.10 -5.79 -2.96
C MET A 123 -1.15 -5.81 -4.16
N SER A 124 -0.36 -4.75 -4.35
CA SER A 124 0.66 -4.68 -5.39
C SER A 124 1.67 -5.83 -5.26
N ARG A 125 2.17 -6.08 -4.03
CA ARG A 125 3.06 -7.22 -3.75
C ARG A 125 2.39 -8.56 -4.09
N LEU A 126 1.13 -8.76 -3.72
CA LEU A 126 0.39 -9.99 -4.03
C LEU A 126 0.15 -10.17 -5.54
N ASN A 127 -0.10 -9.09 -6.27
CA ASN A 127 -0.29 -9.14 -7.73
C ASN A 127 1.03 -9.50 -8.43
N TRP A 128 2.13 -8.90 -7.99
CA TRP A 128 3.46 -9.17 -8.54
C TRP A 128 3.93 -10.60 -8.25
N LEU A 129 3.64 -11.14 -7.06
CA LEU A 129 3.91 -12.53 -6.69
C LEU A 129 3.01 -13.52 -7.44
N GLY A 130 1.80 -13.11 -7.88
CA GLY A 130 0.94 -13.93 -8.75
C GLY A 130 1.54 -14.21 -10.12
N VAL A 131 2.53 -13.41 -10.56
CA VAL A 131 3.32 -13.60 -11.79
C VAL A 131 4.60 -14.42 -11.52
N ARG A 132 5.08 -14.42 -10.28
CA ARG A 132 6.24 -15.21 -9.81
C ARG A 132 5.79 -16.16 -8.71
N SER A 133 6.24 -17.39 -8.74
CA SER A 133 5.87 -18.42 -7.75
C SER A 133 6.14 -17.92 -6.32
N VAL A 134 5.15 -18.01 -5.47
CA VAL A 134 5.31 -17.80 -4.02
C VAL A 134 6.09 -18.99 -3.48
N THR A 135 7.13 -18.74 -2.67
CA THR A 135 7.91 -19.81 -2.03
C THR A 135 6.98 -20.77 -1.29
N GLU A 136 7.02 -22.04 -1.64
CA GLU A 136 6.22 -23.08 -0.99
C GLU A 136 6.53 -23.12 0.52
N GLY A 137 5.49 -23.36 1.33
CA GLY A 137 5.63 -23.39 2.79
C GLY A 137 5.79 -22.02 3.46
N SER A 138 5.92 -20.92 2.70
CA SER A 138 5.97 -19.56 3.28
C SER A 138 4.66 -19.20 4.00
N TRP A 139 4.76 -18.23 4.92
CA TRP A 139 3.55 -17.70 5.57
C TRP A 139 2.52 -17.21 4.56
N LEU A 140 2.99 -16.57 3.48
CA LEU A 140 2.12 -16.01 2.46
C LEU A 140 1.43 -17.12 1.63
N SER A 141 2.17 -18.16 1.25
CA SER A 141 1.63 -19.35 0.56
C SER A 141 0.51 -20.00 1.38
N ARG A 142 0.76 -20.25 2.68
CA ARG A 142 -0.24 -20.82 3.59
C ARG A 142 -1.49 -19.95 3.76
N MET A 143 -1.33 -18.62 3.73
CA MET A 143 -2.45 -17.68 3.82
C MET A 143 -3.28 -17.68 2.54
N LEU A 144 -2.65 -17.64 1.38
CA LEU A 144 -3.32 -17.64 0.07
C LEU A 144 -4.11 -18.93 -0.18
N ALA A 145 -3.61 -20.07 0.31
CA ALA A 145 -4.30 -21.36 0.20
C ALA A 145 -5.62 -21.42 1.00
N ARG A 146 -5.77 -20.58 2.05
CA ARG A 146 -6.90 -20.70 3.00
C ARG A 146 -7.82 -19.49 3.04
N LYS A 147 -7.41 -18.34 2.53
CA LYS A 147 -8.11 -17.08 2.71
C LYS A 147 -8.26 -16.30 1.42
N PRO A 148 -9.37 -15.56 1.23
CA PRO A 148 -9.54 -14.69 0.08
C PRO A 148 -8.42 -13.65 -0.03
N LYS A 149 -8.00 -13.33 -1.25
CA LYS A 149 -6.87 -12.43 -1.56
C LYS A 149 -6.90 -11.10 -0.81
N MET A 150 -8.08 -10.46 -0.71
CA MET A 150 -8.21 -9.19 0.02
C MET A 150 -7.93 -9.35 1.53
N LEU A 151 -8.34 -10.47 2.13
CA LEU A 151 -8.05 -10.73 3.54
C LEU A 151 -6.56 -10.97 3.76
N VAL A 152 -5.90 -11.67 2.83
CA VAL A 152 -4.45 -11.85 2.84
C VAL A 152 -3.72 -10.51 2.70
N ALA A 153 -4.22 -9.61 1.83
CA ALA A 153 -3.66 -8.28 1.68
C ALA A 153 -3.72 -7.46 2.98
N ILE A 154 -4.85 -7.52 3.70
CA ILE A 154 -5.00 -6.84 5.00
C ILE A 154 -4.04 -7.44 6.04
N ALA A 155 -3.92 -8.77 6.08
CA ALA A 155 -2.99 -9.43 6.99
C ALA A 155 -1.52 -9.10 6.65
N LEU A 156 -1.18 -9.01 5.36
CA LEU A 156 0.13 -8.58 4.89
C LEU A 156 0.40 -7.12 5.25
N ALA A 157 -0.56 -6.22 5.05
CA ALA A 157 -0.45 -4.81 5.45
C ALA A 157 -0.20 -4.67 6.97
N ASN A 158 -0.87 -5.49 7.80
CA ASN A 158 -0.59 -5.56 9.24
C ASN A 158 0.86 -6.03 9.52
N LYS A 159 1.34 -7.06 8.81
CA LYS A 159 2.73 -7.52 8.93
C LYS A 159 3.71 -6.42 8.50
N MET A 160 3.45 -5.73 7.39
CA MET A 160 4.23 -4.59 6.91
C MET A 160 4.29 -3.47 7.97
N ALA A 161 3.17 -3.08 8.55
CA ALA A 161 3.14 -2.07 9.61
C ALA A 161 4.05 -2.43 10.79
N ARG A 162 4.04 -3.68 11.24
CA ARG A 162 4.92 -4.14 12.33
C ARG A 162 6.40 -4.12 11.94
N GLN A 163 6.70 -4.45 10.69
CA GLN A 163 8.07 -4.39 10.15
C GLN A 163 8.55 -2.95 10.02
N ILE A 164 7.70 -2.03 9.53
CA ILE A 164 7.99 -0.59 9.46
C ILE A 164 8.36 -0.05 10.85
N TRP A 165 7.58 -0.40 11.87
CA TRP A 165 7.91 -0.03 13.25
C TRP A 165 9.30 -0.54 13.65
N ALA A 166 9.61 -1.80 13.38
CA ALA A 166 10.91 -2.40 13.72
C ALA A 166 12.07 -1.74 12.96
N MET A 167 11.90 -1.51 11.65
CA MET A 167 12.90 -0.84 10.81
C MET A 167 13.22 0.57 11.29
N LEU A 168 12.20 1.35 11.64
CA LEU A 168 12.38 2.72 12.11
C LEU A 168 12.94 2.79 13.54
N THR A 169 12.53 1.87 14.42
CA THR A 169 13.05 1.80 15.81
C THR A 169 14.51 1.35 15.86
N LYS A 170 14.85 0.32 15.07
CA LYS A 170 16.21 -0.23 15.03
C LYS A 170 17.13 0.49 14.05
N ARG A 171 16.59 1.35 13.18
CA ARG A 171 17.31 2.03 12.09
C ARG A 171 17.97 1.04 11.12
N GLU A 172 17.29 -0.08 10.83
CA GLU A 172 17.74 -1.13 9.91
C GLU A 172 16.89 -1.15 8.65
N ASP A 173 17.49 -1.59 7.54
CA ASP A 173 16.78 -1.86 6.30
C ASP A 173 15.91 -3.11 6.42
N TYR A 174 14.99 -3.28 5.47
CA TYR A 174 14.14 -4.46 5.44
C TYR A 174 14.97 -5.73 5.27
N LYS A 175 14.76 -6.68 6.17
CA LYS A 175 15.30 -8.05 6.07
C LYS A 175 14.14 -8.99 5.77
N ASP A 176 14.21 -9.71 4.65
CA ASP A 176 13.17 -10.70 4.34
C ASP A 176 13.31 -11.88 5.30
N PRO A 177 12.29 -12.18 6.12
CA PRO A 177 12.36 -13.30 7.05
C PRO A 177 12.53 -14.67 6.37
N GLU A 178 12.13 -14.77 5.11
CA GLU A 178 12.24 -16.01 4.34
C GLU A 178 13.66 -16.24 3.83
N LEU A 179 14.40 -15.17 3.53
CA LEU A 179 15.82 -15.26 3.19
C LEU A 179 16.70 -15.45 4.44
N ALA A 180 16.30 -14.88 5.57
CA ALA A 180 17.04 -15.02 6.84
C ALA A 180 16.98 -16.43 7.43
N SER A 181 16.02 -17.26 7.02
CA SER A 181 15.90 -18.67 7.46
C SER A 181 16.73 -19.64 6.62
N LEU A 182 17.39 -19.16 5.56
CA LEU A 182 18.23 -19.95 4.66
C LEU A 182 19.74 -19.73 4.89
N ALA A 183 20.07 -18.80 5.80
CA ALA A 183 21.46 -18.50 6.24
C ALA A 183 21.70 -19.04 7.64
#